data_97dd427d6c92fdb7f9782ef5aea2330e
#
_entry.id   97dd427d6c92fdb7f9782ef5aea2330e
#
_cell.length_a   1.000
_cell.length_b   1.000
_cell.length_c   1.000
_cell.angle_alpha   90.00
_cell.angle_beta   90.00
_cell.angle_gamma   90.00
#
_symmetry.space_group_name_H-M   'P 1'
#
loop_
_entity.id
_entity.type
_entity.pdbx_description
1 polymer ?
#
loop_
_entity_poly.entity_id
_entity_poly.type
_entity_poly.pdbx_seq_one_letter_code
_entity_poly.pdbx_strand_id
1 'polypeptide(L)'
;MFEIEKGDDIMLKKTKIVCTLGPASSDEQVMKNMLEEGMNVARLNFSHGTHEEHRAKIETFRKVRDEIDIPAAVMLDTTGPEIRLRDFENGSEILEDGDTFTLTSEDCQGSRERVGISFKELPSQVGKGTVILIDDGRIKMEVTECTATDVICRVVEGGKVSNRKGVNIPGSSLDLEYISDADRADILFGIEMDV
;
A
#
# COMPACT_ATOMS: atom_id res chain seq x y z
N MET A 1 32.33 -37.24 -0.41
CA MET A 1 33.35 -36.39 0.23
C MET A 1 33.50 -35.20 -0.70
N PHE A 2 32.74 -34.14 -0.46
CA PHE A 2 32.82 -32.92 -1.26
C PHE A 2 33.91 -32.04 -0.63
N GLU A 3 35.03 -31.88 -1.35
CA GLU A 3 36.06 -30.92 -0.98
C GLU A 3 35.49 -29.51 -1.13
N ILE A 4 35.29 -28.83 -0.02
CA ILE A 4 35.03 -27.38 0.00
C ILE A 4 36.39 -26.72 -0.16
N GLU A 5 36.67 -26.20 -1.36
CA GLU A 5 37.84 -25.34 -1.56
C GLU A 5 37.70 -24.12 -0.63
N LYS A 6 38.70 -23.97 0.24
CA LYS A 6 38.93 -22.79 1.07
C LYS A 6 39.35 -21.63 0.18
N GLY A 7 38.48 -20.70 -0.05
CA GLY A 7 38.87 -19.46 -0.67
C GLY A 7 37.70 -18.65 -1.18
N ASP A 8 36.91 -18.13 -0.26
CA ASP A 8 36.32 -16.81 -0.25
C ASP A 8 35.44 -16.76 1.01
N ASP A 9 35.80 -15.87 1.93
CA ASP A 9 34.92 -15.53 3.06
C ASP A 9 33.61 -15.01 2.47
N ILE A 10 32.62 -15.91 2.29
CA ILE A 10 31.27 -15.53 1.98
C ILE A 10 30.77 -14.74 3.19
N MET A 11 30.93 -13.42 3.13
CA MET A 11 30.36 -12.53 4.14
C MET A 11 28.85 -12.73 4.12
N LEU A 12 28.34 -13.56 5.02
CA LEU A 12 26.93 -13.81 5.18
C LEU A 12 26.23 -12.49 5.47
N LYS A 13 25.54 -11.99 4.46
CA LYS A 13 24.76 -10.76 4.51
C LYS A 13 23.67 -10.90 5.57
N LYS A 14 23.76 -10.11 6.63
CA LYS A 14 22.79 -10.15 7.75
C LYS A 14 21.46 -9.49 7.38
N THR A 15 21.49 -8.48 6.53
CA THR A 15 20.29 -7.76 6.06
C THR A 15 19.64 -8.51 4.91
N LYS A 16 18.34 -8.74 4.99
CA LYS A 16 17.53 -9.25 3.88
C LYS A 16 17.04 -8.10 3.01
N ILE A 17 17.20 -8.24 1.70
CA ILE A 17 16.72 -7.27 0.71
C ILE A 17 15.40 -7.75 0.15
N VAL A 18 14.35 -6.98 0.37
CA VAL A 18 13.00 -7.18 -0.20
C VAL A 18 12.83 -6.21 -1.36
N CYS A 19 12.57 -6.74 -2.56
CA CYS A 19 12.36 -5.92 -3.76
C CYS A 19 10.95 -6.12 -4.29
N THR A 20 10.23 -5.01 -4.51
CA THR A 20 8.92 -5.08 -5.15
C THR A 20 9.08 -5.28 -6.66
N LEU A 21 8.45 -6.33 -7.19
CA LEU A 21 8.40 -6.57 -8.63
C LEU A 21 7.29 -5.73 -9.26
N GLY A 22 7.70 -4.71 -10.02
CA GLY A 22 6.84 -3.82 -10.79
C GLY A 22 7.12 -3.92 -12.30
N PRO A 23 6.51 -3.05 -13.12
CA PRO A 23 6.71 -3.09 -14.58
C PRO A 23 8.19 -3.02 -15.02
N ALA A 24 9.02 -2.26 -14.32
CA ALA A 24 10.44 -2.11 -14.63
C ALA A 24 11.30 -3.32 -14.21
N SER A 25 10.77 -4.23 -13.40
CA SER A 25 11.48 -5.39 -12.85
C SER A 25 10.81 -6.73 -13.17
N SER A 26 9.94 -6.76 -14.20
CA SER A 26 9.24 -7.98 -14.64
C SER A 26 9.98 -8.77 -15.72
N ASP A 27 11.07 -8.23 -16.26
CA ASP A 27 11.92 -8.89 -17.25
C ASP A 27 12.84 -9.93 -16.60
N GLU A 28 13.03 -11.09 -17.25
CA GLU A 28 13.84 -12.20 -16.75
C GLU A 28 15.28 -11.78 -16.44
N GLN A 29 15.91 -11.00 -17.33
CA GLN A 29 17.29 -10.57 -17.14
C GLN A 29 17.43 -9.59 -15.99
N VAL A 30 16.44 -8.71 -15.79
CA VAL A 30 16.41 -7.79 -14.65
C VAL A 30 16.24 -8.57 -13.35
N MET A 31 15.32 -9.54 -13.30
CA MET A 31 15.14 -10.41 -12.12
C MET A 31 16.42 -11.18 -11.78
N LYS A 32 17.11 -11.71 -12.81
CA LYS A 32 18.39 -12.40 -12.65
C LYS A 32 19.43 -11.48 -12.01
N ASN A 33 19.63 -10.29 -12.57
CA ASN A 33 20.58 -9.32 -12.03
C ASN A 33 20.24 -8.94 -10.58
N MET A 34 18.95 -8.75 -10.26
CA MET A 34 18.50 -8.44 -8.89
C MET A 34 18.82 -9.58 -7.91
N LEU A 35 18.68 -10.85 -8.33
CA LEU A 35 19.05 -12.01 -7.51
C LEU A 35 20.55 -12.09 -7.31
N GLU A 36 21.34 -11.93 -8.37
CA GLU A 36 22.81 -11.93 -8.33
C GLU A 36 23.37 -10.80 -7.45
N GLU A 37 22.73 -9.61 -7.47
CA GLU A 37 23.07 -8.48 -6.61
C GLU A 37 22.53 -8.61 -5.17
N GLY A 38 21.84 -9.72 -4.87
CA GLY A 38 21.51 -10.13 -3.51
C GLY A 38 20.08 -9.85 -3.07
N MET A 39 19.11 -9.79 -3.96
CA MET A 39 17.70 -9.85 -3.60
C MET A 39 17.40 -11.17 -2.87
N ASN A 40 16.71 -11.06 -1.73
CA ASN A 40 16.31 -12.23 -0.93
C ASN A 40 14.82 -12.53 -1.03
N VAL A 41 14.01 -11.51 -1.28
CA VAL A 41 12.55 -11.64 -1.35
C VAL A 41 12.01 -10.80 -2.51
N ALA A 42 11.26 -11.44 -3.38
CA ALA A 42 10.47 -10.80 -4.42
C ALA A 42 9.07 -10.48 -3.84
N ARG A 43 8.78 -9.20 -3.58
CA ARG A 43 7.48 -8.74 -3.08
C ARG A 43 6.55 -8.42 -4.24
N LEU A 44 5.35 -8.97 -4.21
CA LEU A 44 4.25 -8.69 -5.12
C LEU A 44 3.17 -7.89 -4.37
N ASN A 45 2.94 -6.65 -4.79
CA ASN A 45 1.93 -5.78 -4.19
C ASN A 45 0.57 -6.01 -4.88
N PHE A 46 -0.37 -6.65 -4.17
CA PHE A 46 -1.70 -6.99 -4.66
C PHE A 46 -2.70 -5.82 -4.64
N SER A 47 -2.28 -4.65 -4.14
CA SER A 47 -3.06 -3.42 -4.35
C SER A 47 -3.14 -3.01 -5.84
N HIS A 48 -2.32 -3.64 -6.71
CA HIS A 48 -2.24 -3.34 -8.14
C HIS A 48 -2.06 -4.61 -8.96
N GLY A 49 -2.62 -4.61 -10.16
CA GLY A 49 -2.52 -5.73 -11.08
C GLY A 49 -3.62 -6.79 -10.90
N THR A 50 -3.55 -7.84 -11.68
CA THR A 50 -4.47 -8.98 -11.64
C THR A 50 -3.76 -10.25 -11.18
N HIS A 51 -4.53 -11.27 -10.77
CA HIS A 51 -3.97 -12.58 -10.42
C HIS A 51 -3.17 -13.20 -11.57
N GLU A 52 -3.59 -12.99 -12.84
CA GLU A 52 -2.88 -13.47 -14.02
C GLU A 52 -1.52 -12.81 -14.18
N GLU A 53 -1.44 -11.49 -13.97
CA GLU A 53 -0.18 -10.74 -14.01
C GLU A 53 0.77 -11.15 -12.88
N HIS A 54 0.23 -11.38 -11.68
CA HIS A 54 1.02 -11.88 -10.54
C HIS A 54 1.50 -13.31 -10.77
N ARG A 55 0.66 -14.19 -11.33
CA ARG A 55 1.03 -15.56 -11.71
C ARG A 55 2.23 -15.55 -12.66
N ALA A 56 2.15 -14.79 -13.73
CA ALA A 56 3.24 -14.68 -14.70
C ALA A 56 4.55 -14.22 -14.06
N LYS A 57 4.50 -13.23 -13.15
CA LYS A 57 5.69 -12.76 -12.42
C LYS A 57 6.27 -13.82 -11.49
N ILE A 58 5.40 -14.57 -10.75
CA ILE A 58 5.82 -15.65 -9.85
C ILE A 58 6.52 -16.76 -10.64
N GLU A 59 5.92 -17.18 -11.76
CA GLU A 59 6.46 -18.25 -12.61
C GLU A 59 7.82 -17.82 -13.21
N THR A 60 7.90 -16.60 -13.75
CA THR A 60 9.16 -16.05 -14.28
C THR A 60 10.24 -15.97 -13.19
N PHE A 61 9.90 -15.45 -12.01
CA PHE A 61 10.83 -15.36 -10.89
C PHE A 61 11.34 -16.73 -10.46
N ARG A 62 10.46 -17.72 -10.32
CA ARG A 62 10.83 -19.10 -9.94
C ARG A 62 11.75 -19.72 -10.97
N LYS A 63 11.42 -19.59 -12.26
CA LYS A 63 12.27 -20.08 -13.36
C LYS A 63 13.69 -19.50 -13.23
N VAL A 64 13.81 -18.18 -13.14
CA VAL A 64 15.12 -17.51 -13.03
C VAL A 64 15.87 -17.91 -11.77
N ARG A 65 15.21 -17.93 -10.63
CA ARG A 65 15.78 -18.34 -9.35
C ARG A 65 16.36 -19.75 -9.39
N ASP A 66 15.60 -20.69 -9.97
CA ASP A 66 15.99 -22.10 -10.03
C ASP A 66 17.11 -22.33 -11.07
N GLU A 67 17.16 -21.54 -12.16
CA GLU A 67 18.25 -21.59 -13.15
C GLU A 67 19.61 -21.15 -12.57
N ILE A 68 19.62 -20.21 -11.63
CA ILE A 68 20.87 -19.69 -11.04
C ILE A 68 21.15 -20.23 -9.65
N ASP A 69 20.31 -21.12 -9.14
CA ASP A 69 20.42 -21.78 -7.83
C ASP A 69 20.63 -20.82 -6.64
N ILE A 70 19.94 -19.68 -6.64
CA ILE A 70 19.98 -18.68 -5.56
C ILE A 70 18.70 -18.81 -4.70
N PRO A 71 18.81 -19.08 -3.38
CA PRO A 71 17.65 -19.16 -2.51
C PRO A 71 17.02 -17.78 -2.30
N ALA A 72 15.81 -17.60 -2.80
CA ALA A 72 15.01 -16.39 -2.61
C ALA A 72 13.52 -16.74 -2.51
N ALA A 73 12.79 -15.98 -1.68
CA ALA A 73 11.37 -16.19 -1.43
C ALA A 73 10.49 -15.27 -2.30
N VAL A 74 9.26 -15.68 -2.49
CA VAL A 74 8.18 -14.81 -2.98
C VAL A 74 7.35 -14.35 -1.77
N MET A 75 6.95 -13.09 -1.75
CA MET A 75 6.08 -12.51 -0.74
C MET A 75 4.87 -11.86 -1.40
N LEU A 76 3.68 -12.34 -1.05
CA LEU A 76 2.42 -11.72 -1.37
C LEU A 76 2.11 -10.67 -0.30
N ASP A 77 1.84 -9.44 -0.74
CA ASP A 77 1.48 -8.32 0.12
C ASP A 77 0.08 -7.85 -0.25
N THR A 78 -0.90 -8.17 0.61
CA THR A 78 -2.32 -7.82 0.43
C THR A 78 -2.53 -6.31 0.63
N THR A 79 -3.67 -5.81 0.16
CA THR A 79 -4.04 -4.39 0.34
C THR A 79 -4.28 -4.06 1.81
N GLY A 80 -4.95 -4.96 2.53
CA GLY A 80 -5.36 -4.74 3.91
C GLY A 80 -6.46 -3.67 4.06
N PRO A 81 -6.85 -3.33 5.29
CA PRO A 81 -7.85 -2.32 5.56
C PRO A 81 -7.31 -0.92 5.26
N GLU A 82 -7.84 -0.27 4.23
CA GLU A 82 -7.45 1.07 3.82
C GLU A 82 -8.64 2.02 3.75
N ILE A 83 -8.44 3.25 4.26
CA ILE A 83 -9.33 4.36 4.00
C ILE A 83 -8.68 5.23 2.92
N ARG A 84 -9.43 5.51 1.86
CA ARG A 84 -8.96 6.34 0.75
C ARG A 84 -9.95 7.45 0.43
N LEU A 85 -9.44 8.59 0.00
CA LEU A 85 -10.23 9.63 -0.62
C LEU A 85 -10.81 9.15 -1.95
N ARG A 86 -11.95 9.71 -2.35
CA ARG A 86 -12.52 9.58 -3.69
C ARG A 86 -11.81 10.52 -4.68
N ASP A 87 -12.28 10.54 -5.92
CA ASP A 87 -11.67 11.34 -6.97
C ASP A 87 -12.12 12.83 -6.85
N PHE A 88 -11.22 13.75 -7.16
CA PHE A 88 -11.47 15.18 -7.23
C PHE A 88 -11.89 15.58 -8.65
N GLU A 89 -12.75 16.56 -8.77
CA GLU A 89 -13.24 17.07 -10.07
C GLU A 89 -12.09 17.48 -10.99
N ASN A 90 -11.07 18.15 -10.44
CA ASN A 90 -9.89 18.60 -11.18
C ASN A 90 -8.65 17.69 -10.97
N GLY A 91 -8.84 16.49 -10.43
CA GLY A 91 -7.78 15.54 -10.12
C GLY A 91 -6.97 15.88 -8.85
N SER A 92 -6.95 17.14 -8.42
CA SER A 92 -6.28 17.57 -7.20
C SER A 92 -6.69 18.99 -6.79
N GLU A 93 -6.52 19.31 -5.50
CA GLU A 93 -6.71 20.63 -4.92
C GLU A 93 -5.54 21.02 -4.00
N ILE A 94 -5.44 22.31 -3.66
CA ILE A 94 -4.50 22.81 -2.67
C ILE A 94 -5.26 23.22 -1.43
N LEU A 95 -4.90 22.63 -0.29
CA LEU A 95 -5.39 23.00 1.03
C LEU A 95 -4.35 23.87 1.72
N GLU A 96 -4.80 24.95 2.34
CA GLU A 96 -3.92 25.86 3.11
C GLU A 96 -4.10 25.63 4.61
N ASP A 97 -3.08 25.96 5.39
CA ASP A 97 -3.15 25.90 6.85
C ASP A 97 -4.29 26.78 7.36
N GLY A 98 -5.15 26.22 8.20
CA GLY A 98 -6.33 26.87 8.74
C GLY A 98 -7.60 26.69 7.93
N ASP A 99 -7.54 26.15 6.71
CA ASP A 99 -8.72 25.85 5.90
C ASP A 99 -9.66 24.87 6.64
N THR A 100 -10.93 24.98 6.33
CA THR A 100 -11.93 23.97 6.70
C THR A 100 -12.05 22.98 5.54
N PHE A 101 -11.90 21.68 5.81
CA PHE A 101 -12.04 20.64 4.82
C PHE A 101 -12.89 19.49 5.34
N THR A 102 -13.82 19.01 4.54
CA THR A 102 -14.81 18.00 4.94
C THR A 102 -14.55 16.66 4.26
N LEU A 103 -14.42 15.61 5.06
CA LEU A 103 -14.48 14.22 4.58
C LEU A 103 -15.92 13.73 4.72
N THR A 104 -16.51 13.24 3.62
CA THR A 104 -17.92 12.83 3.62
C THR A 104 -18.08 11.36 3.24
N SER A 105 -19.05 10.69 3.88
CA SER A 105 -19.50 9.34 3.51
C SER A 105 -20.38 9.32 2.24
N GLU A 106 -20.82 10.49 1.78
CA GLU A 106 -21.60 10.63 0.55
C GLU A 106 -20.73 10.46 -0.69
N ASP A 107 -21.30 9.89 -1.75
CA ASP A 107 -20.62 9.81 -3.04
C ASP A 107 -20.68 11.17 -3.73
N CYS A 108 -19.54 11.85 -3.78
CA CYS A 108 -19.40 13.15 -4.44
C CYS A 108 -18.04 13.29 -5.13
N GLN A 109 -17.96 14.14 -6.13
CA GLN A 109 -16.69 14.63 -6.67
C GLN A 109 -16.05 15.56 -5.64
N GLY A 110 -14.75 15.35 -5.41
CA GLY A 110 -13.99 16.18 -4.49
C GLY A 110 -13.74 17.59 -5.02
N SER A 111 -13.77 18.56 -4.13
CA SER A 111 -13.49 19.97 -4.36
C SER A 111 -12.50 20.50 -3.32
N ARG A 112 -12.24 21.81 -3.32
CA ARG A 112 -11.45 22.46 -2.28
C ARG A 112 -12.12 22.42 -0.88
N GLU A 113 -13.41 22.16 -0.81
CA GLU A 113 -14.19 22.20 0.43
C GLU A 113 -14.46 20.82 1.02
N ARG A 114 -14.64 19.81 0.17
CA ARG A 114 -15.02 18.46 0.59
C ARG A 114 -14.59 17.37 -0.39
N VAL A 115 -14.48 16.15 0.12
CA VAL A 115 -14.23 14.94 -0.70
C VAL A 115 -14.89 13.73 -0.06
N GLY A 116 -15.37 12.81 -0.89
CA GLY A 116 -15.87 11.51 -0.45
C GLY A 116 -14.73 10.60 0.05
N ILE A 117 -15.06 9.67 0.96
CA ILE A 117 -14.14 8.66 1.47
C ILE A 117 -14.65 7.25 1.24
N SER A 118 -13.74 6.26 1.25
CA SER A 118 -14.11 4.85 1.05
C SER A 118 -14.80 4.24 2.26
N PHE A 119 -14.45 4.65 3.47
CA PHE A 119 -15.01 4.14 4.73
C PHE A 119 -16.19 5.01 5.19
N LYS A 120 -17.40 4.56 4.86
CA LYS A 120 -18.64 5.34 5.06
C LYS A 120 -19.03 5.52 6.54
N GLU A 121 -18.56 4.64 7.40
CA GLU A 121 -18.81 4.65 8.85
C GLU A 121 -17.91 5.62 9.62
N LEU A 122 -16.91 6.24 8.97
CA LEU A 122 -15.94 7.13 9.62
C LEU A 122 -16.58 8.23 10.47
N PRO A 123 -17.66 8.95 10.03
CA PRO A 123 -18.26 10.02 10.84
C PRO A 123 -18.76 9.57 12.21
N SER A 124 -19.14 8.29 12.34
CA SER A 124 -19.60 7.71 13.61
C SER A 124 -18.48 7.20 14.52
N GLN A 125 -17.26 7.09 13.99
CA GLN A 125 -16.13 6.45 14.68
C GLN A 125 -15.02 7.41 15.10
N VAL A 126 -15.12 8.68 14.69
CA VAL A 126 -14.19 9.73 15.08
C VAL A 126 -14.93 10.87 15.80
N GLY A 127 -14.18 11.71 16.50
CA GLY A 127 -14.73 12.82 17.25
C GLY A 127 -13.83 14.03 17.24
N LYS A 128 -14.31 15.12 17.81
CA LYS A 128 -13.54 16.37 17.93
C LYS A 128 -12.16 16.15 18.54
N GLY A 129 -11.14 16.71 17.92
CA GLY A 129 -9.73 16.58 18.32
C GLY A 129 -9.02 15.35 17.72
N THR A 130 -9.73 14.47 17.00
CA THR A 130 -9.09 13.36 16.28
C THR A 130 -8.17 13.92 15.19
N VAL A 131 -6.95 13.40 15.11
CA VAL A 131 -5.99 13.73 14.07
C VAL A 131 -6.22 12.84 12.86
N ILE A 132 -6.30 13.44 11.68
CA ILE A 132 -6.40 12.75 10.40
C ILE A 132 -5.19 13.13 9.53
N LEU A 133 -4.51 12.13 8.99
CA LEU A 133 -3.37 12.26 8.10
C LEU A 133 -3.75 11.81 6.70
N ILE A 134 -3.37 12.56 5.67
CA ILE A 134 -3.61 12.23 4.26
C ILE A 134 -2.25 12.18 3.54
N ASP A 135 -2.14 11.28 2.54
CA ASP A 135 -0.96 11.11 1.69
C ASP A 135 0.32 10.87 2.52
N ASP A 136 0.30 9.81 3.34
CA ASP A 136 1.43 9.41 4.21
C ASP A 136 1.85 10.51 5.22
N GLY A 137 0.89 11.32 5.63
CA GLY A 137 1.12 12.38 6.63
C GLY A 137 1.60 13.71 6.04
N ARG A 138 1.58 13.87 4.72
CA ARG A 138 1.91 15.16 4.07
C ARG A 138 0.89 16.24 4.37
N ILE A 139 -0.36 15.85 4.62
CA ILE A 139 -1.44 16.73 5.06
C ILE A 139 -1.91 16.23 6.40
N LYS A 140 -2.03 17.16 7.34
CA LYS A 140 -2.52 16.90 8.69
C LYS A 140 -3.74 17.76 8.98
N MET A 141 -4.78 17.12 9.48
CA MET A 141 -6.02 17.78 9.86
C MET A 141 -6.43 17.38 11.28
N GLU A 142 -7.24 18.20 11.91
CA GLU A 142 -7.86 17.94 13.20
C GLU A 142 -9.38 18.08 13.06
N VAL A 143 -10.12 17.06 13.52
CA VAL A 143 -11.57 17.04 13.51
C VAL A 143 -12.10 18.13 14.45
N THR A 144 -12.97 19.00 13.91
CA THR A 144 -13.67 20.04 14.68
C THR A 144 -15.10 19.65 15.04
N GLU A 145 -15.77 18.94 14.12
CA GLU A 145 -17.15 18.51 14.26
C GLU A 145 -17.42 17.26 13.42
N CYS A 146 -18.38 16.43 13.84
CA CYS A 146 -18.92 15.31 13.06
C CYS A 146 -20.44 15.43 12.96
N THR A 147 -20.98 15.12 11.78
CA THR A 147 -22.43 14.94 11.54
C THR A 147 -22.71 13.47 11.26
N ALA A 148 -23.91 13.14 10.80
CA ALA A 148 -24.25 11.77 10.38
C ALA A 148 -23.44 11.29 9.17
N THR A 149 -23.01 12.21 8.30
CA THR A 149 -22.34 11.91 7.03
C THR A 149 -20.97 12.55 6.87
N ASP A 150 -20.66 13.58 7.66
CA ASP A 150 -19.49 14.42 7.45
C ASP A 150 -18.56 14.43 8.66
N VAL A 151 -17.26 14.45 8.38
CA VAL A 151 -16.20 14.75 9.32
C VAL A 151 -15.59 16.09 8.91
N ILE A 152 -15.90 17.14 9.65
CA ILE A 152 -15.46 18.50 9.40
C ILE A 152 -14.11 18.69 10.12
N CYS A 153 -13.09 19.07 9.36
CA CYS A 153 -11.73 19.20 9.85
C CYS A 153 -11.20 20.60 9.64
N ARG A 154 -10.29 21.02 10.52
CA ARG A 154 -9.39 22.14 10.30
C ARG A 154 -8.06 21.59 9.79
N VAL A 155 -7.56 22.14 8.70
CA VAL A 155 -6.23 21.83 8.17
C VAL A 155 -5.17 22.43 9.10
N VAL A 156 -4.27 21.57 9.60
CA VAL A 156 -3.15 21.96 10.48
C VAL A 156 -1.87 22.14 9.67
N GLU A 157 -1.63 21.20 8.75
CA GLU A 157 -0.53 21.21 7.79
C GLU A 157 -1.14 20.94 6.41
N GLY A 158 -1.17 21.97 5.57
CA GLY A 158 -1.76 21.94 4.25
C GLY A 158 -0.83 21.38 3.18
N GLY A 159 -1.32 21.37 1.94
CA GLY A 159 -0.57 20.88 0.80
C GLY A 159 -1.47 20.43 -0.35
N LYS A 160 -0.85 19.82 -1.36
CA LYS A 160 -1.59 19.28 -2.50
C LYS A 160 -2.26 17.95 -2.12
N VAL A 161 -3.59 17.91 -2.17
CA VAL A 161 -4.40 16.70 -2.06
C VAL A 161 -4.84 16.22 -3.46
N SER A 162 -4.88 14.92 -3.71
CA SER A 162 -5.27 14.38 -5.02
C SER A 162 -6.06 13.08 -4.88
N ASN A 163 -6.50 12.55 -6.04
CA ASN A 163 -7.32 11.35 -6.14
C ASN A 163 -6.76 10.17 -5.35
N ARG A 164 -7.64 9.44 -4.67
CA ARG A 164 -7.40 8.13 -4.05
C ARG A 164 -6.27 8.08 -3.04
N LYS A 165 -5.93 9.23 -2.44
CA LYS A 165 -4.90 9.27 -1.39
C LYS A 165 -5.36 8.54 -0.14
N GLY A 166 -4.41 7.86 0.51
CA GLY A 166 -4.63 7.16 1.78
C GLY A 166 -4.97 8.13 2.89
N VAL A 167 -5.85 7.70 3.78
CA VAL A 167 -6.27 8.42 4.99
C VAL A 167 -5.91 7.59 6.20
N ASN A 168 -5.11 8.12 7.10
CA ASN A 168 -4.69 7.47 8.34
C ASN A 168 -5.23 8.24 9.54
N ILE A 169 -5.66 7.52 10.58
CA ILE A 169 -6.24 8.10 11.79
C ILE A 169 -5.48 7.51 12.99
N PRO A 170 -4.31 8.05 13.30
CA PRO A 170 -3.48 7.52 14.36
C PRO A 170 -4.15 7.61 15.72
N GLY A 171 -4.01 6.56 16.53
CA GLY A 171 -4.57 6.49 17.87
C GLY A 171 -6.07 6.18 17.96
N SER A 172 -6.75 6.00 16.83
CA SER A 172 -8.15 5.56 16.79
C SER A 172 -8.26 4.07 16.51
N SER A 173 -9.18 3.40 17.19
CA SER A 173 -9.57 2.02 16.87
C SER A 173 -10.82 2.10 15.99
N LEU A 174 -10.65 1.80 14.71
CA LEU A 174 -11.74 1.82 13.73
C LEU A 174 -12.27 0.40 13.52
N ASP A 175 -13.56 0.27 13.34
CA ASP A 175 -14.23 -1.00 13.04
C ASP A 175 -14.18 -1.29 11.53
N LEU A 176 -12.93 -1.47 11.04
CA LEU A 176 -12.63 -1.84 9.65
C LEU A 176 -12.56 -3.35 9.54
N GLU A 177 -13.18 -3.92 8.52
CA GLU A 177 -12.98 -5.32 8.19
C GLU A 177 -11.50 -5.56 7.85
N TYR A 178 -10.83 -6.40 8.66
CA TYR A 178 -9.38 -6.59 8.57
C TYR A 178 -8.96 -7.37 7.32
N ILE A 179 -9.77 -8.33 6.89
CA ILE A 179 -9.56 -9.11 5.66
C ILE A 179 -10.78 -8.91 4.77
N SER A 180 -10.66 -8.08 3.75
CA SER A 180 -11.70 -7.88 2.75
C SER A 180 -11.92 -9.13 1.90
N ASP A 181 -13.03 -9.20 1.16
CA ASP A 181 -13.25 -10.28 0.18
C ASP A 181 -12.15 -10.33 -0.88
N ALA A 182 -11.59 -9.17 -1.26
CA ALA A 182 -10.46 -9.08 -2.18
C ALA A 182 -9.19 -9.66 -1.55
N ASP A 183 -8.84 -9.24 -0.31
CA ASP A 183 -7.68 -9.80 0.40
C ASP A 183 -7.82 -11.33 0.60
N ARG A 184 -9.05 -11.79 0.87
CA ARG A 184 -9.32 -13.23 0.99
C ARG A 184 -9.04 -13.96 -0.33
N ALA A 185 -9.47 -13.41 -1.47
CA ALA A 185 -9.20 -13.98 -2.78
C ALA A 185 -7.70 -13.98 -3.07
N ASP A 186 -6.98 -12.91 -2.73
CA ASP A 186 -5.53 -12.80 -2.89
C ASP A 186 -4.78 -13.84 -2.05
N ILE A 187 -5.18 -14.03 -0.80
CA ILE A 187 -4.58 -15.04 0.09
C ILE A 187 -4.81 -16.45 -0.47
N LEU A 188 -6.04 -16.76 -0.94
CA LEU A 188 -6.34 -18.06 -1.55
C LEU A 188 -5.53 -18.29 -2.82
N PHE A 189 -5.35 -17.27 -3.65
CA PHE A 189 -4.45 -17.30 -4.79
C PHE A 189 -3.00 -17.54 -4.37
N GLY A 190 -2.52 -16.88 -3.32
CA GLY A 190 -1.19 -17.12 -2.76
C GLY A 190 -0.97 -18.57 -2.35
N ILE A 191 -1.96 -19.17 -1.66
CA ILE A 191 -1.93 -20.58 -1.28
C ILE A 191 -1.88 -21.50 -2.52
N GLU A 192 -2.70 -21.21 -3.55
CA GLU A 192 -2.67 -21.95 -4.82
C GLU A 192 -1.28 -21.88 -5.48
N MET A 193 -0.66 -20.71 -5.40
CA MET A 193 0.66 -20.47 -5.97
C MET A 193 1.82 -20.90 -5.06
N ASP A 194 1.57 -21.47 -3.90
CA ASP A 194 2.60 -21.87 -2.92
C ASP A 194 3.51 -20.69 -2.51
N VAL A 195 2.89 -19.57 -2.10
CA VAL A 195 3.54 -18.32 -1.69
C VAL A 195 3.21 -18.00 -0.23
#